data_d321fe349e334bf32079f6ec2ab3c3d9
#
_entry.id   d321fe349e334bf32079f6ec2ab3c3d9
#
_cell.length_a   1.000
_cell.length_b   1.000
_cell.length_c   1.000
_cell.angle_alpha   90.00
_cell.angle_beta   90.00
_cell.angle_gamma   90.00
#
_symmetry.space_group_name_H-M   'P 1'
#
loop_
_entity.id
_entity.type
_entity.pdbx_description
1 polymer ?
#
loop_
_entity_poly.entity_id
_entity_poly.type
_entity_poly.pdbx_seq_one_letter_code
_entity_poly.pdbx_strand_id
1 'polypeptide(L)'
;MKFISNNNINDPSLNLAMEEYVLKNLPSEESYFLFYINRPSIIVGKNQNTIEEVNQAYIDKHQIDVVRRISGGGAVYHDTGNLNFSFITDDDGHSFHNFKKFTMPIVQALQSMGVNAEMTGRNDIQVGQAKISGNAMVKVKNRMFSHGTLMLNCDLNEVQKALKVNPAKIKSKGVKSVRKRVANIEEFLEQPIDIEEFKQIILKTIFGENEVEEYVLTEEDW
;
A
#
# COMPACT_ATOMS: atom_id res chain seq x y z
N MET A 1 -9.60 17.40 -3.72
CA MET A 1 -9.37 15.96 -3.42
C MET A 1 -10.16 15.60 -2.19
N LYS A 2 -10.91 14.51 -2.23
CA LYS A 2 -11.76 14.04 -1.12
C LYS A 2 -11.15 12.81 -0.46
N PHE A 3 -11.36 12.67 0.83
CA PHE A 3 -10.99 11.47 1.56
C PHE A 3 -12.13 10.46 1.53
N ILE A 4 -11.82 9.18 1.38
CA ILE A 4 -12.78 8.09 1.48
C ILE A 4 -12.39 7.21 2.65
N SER A 5 -13.30 7.11 3.64
CA SER A 5 -13.21 6.14 4.72
C SER A 5 -13.75 4.77 4.25
N ASN A 6 -13.05 3.71 4.61
CA ASN A 6 -13.51 2.36 4.35
C ASN A 6 -14.34 1.76 5.52
N ASN A 7 -14.82 2.59 6.45
CA ASN A 7 -15.60 2.18 7.61
C ASN A 7 -14.95 1.06 8.44
N ASN A 8 -13.62 1.07 8.54
CA ASN A 8 -12.82 0.05 9.24
C ASN A 8 -13.02 -1.39 8.73
N ILE A 9 -13.42 -1.56 7.47
CA ILE A 9 -13.49 -2.87 6.83
C ILE A 9 -12.06 -3.42 6.67
N ASN A 10 -11.83 -4.64 7.19
CA ASN A 10 -10.54 -5.32 7.11
C ASN A 10 -10.52 -6.48 6.10
N ASP A 11 -11.59 -6.65 5.32
CA ASP A 11 -11.67 -7.65 4.26
C ASP A 11 -10.85 -7.20 3.05
N PRO A 12 -9.79 -7.95 2.66
CA PRO A 12 -8.91 -7.56 1.56
C PRO A 12 -9.63 -7.53 0.20
N SER A 13 -10.65 -8.37 0.00
CA SER A 13 -11.41 -8.40 -1.25
C SER A 13 -12.30 -7.17 -1.38
N LEU A 14 -12.98 -6.78 -0.30
CA LEU A 14 -13.80 -5.58 -0.27
C LEU A 14 -12.95 -4.31 -0.43
N ASN A 15 -11.82 -4.23 0.27
CA ASN A 15 -10.94 -3.07 0.18
C ASN A 15 -10.36 -2.87 -1.22
N LEU A 16 -9.95 -3.94 -1.90
CA LEU A 16 -9.48 -3.86 -3.29
C LEU A 16 -10.62 -3.60 -4.28
N ALA A 17 -11.82 -4.14 -4.02
CA ALA A 17 -13.01 -3.84 -4.82
C ALA A 17 -13.42 -2.37 -4.68
N MET A 18 -13.39 -1.80 -3.48
CA MET A 18 -13.62 -0.38 -3.23
C MET A 18 -12.64 0.51 -4.02
N GLU A 19 -11.34 0.20 -3.97
CA GLU A 19 -10.32 0.93 -4.73
C GLU A 19 -10.60 0.89 -6.25
N GLU A 20 -10.98 -0.27 -6.77
CA GLU A 20 -11.35 -0.45 -8.18
C GLU A 20 -12.66 0.28 -8.53
N TYR A 21 -13.65 0.25 -7.63
CA TYR A 21 -14.92 0.94 -7.80
C TYR A 21 -14.71 2.46 -7.89
N VAL A 22 -13.98 3.05 -6.95
CA VAL A 22 -13.65 4.48 -6.94
C VAL A 22 -12.95 4.89 -8.23
N LEU A 23 -12.01 4.07 -8.72
CA LEU A 23 -11.30 4.32 -9.97
C LEU A 23 -12.23 4.34 -11.19
N LYS A 24 -13.24 3.45 -11.23
CA LYS A 24 -14.05 3.21 -12.45
C LYS A 24 -15.35 3.98 -12.49
N ASN A 25 -15.95 4.27 -11.33
CA ASN A 25 -17.34 4.70 -11.23
C ASN A 25 -17.54 6.10 -10.62
N LEU A 26 -16.66 6.54 -9.71
CA LEU A 26 -16.80 7.87 -9.14
C LEU A 26 -16.40 8.98 -10.13
N PRO A 27 -16.92 10.23 -9.97
CA PRO A 27 -16.67 11.34 -10.87
C PRO A 27 -15.19 11.57 -11.18
N SER A 28 -14.88 11.75 -12.46
CA SER A 28 -13.51 11.95 -12.94
C SER A 28 -12.95 13.34 -12.65
N GLU A 29 -13.81 14.31 -12.39
CA GLU A 29 -13.42 15.69 -12.08
C GLU A 29 -12.82 15.80 -10.66
N GLU A 30 -12.98 14.76 -9.85
CA GLU A 30 -12.50 14.69 -8.47
C GLU A 30 -11.32 13.73 -8.34
N SER A 31 -10.40 14.10 -7.47
CA SER A 31 -9.37 13.18 -6.97
C SER A 31 -9.76 12.66 -5.61
N TYR A 32 -9.41 11.42 -5.33
CA TYR A 32 -9.73 10.76 -4.07
C TYR A 32 -8.47 10.23 -3.40
N PHE A 33 -8.49 10.25 -2.09
CA PHE A 33 -7.48 9.61 -1.25
C PHE A 33 -8.18 8.66 -0.28
N LEU A 34 -7.65 7.47 -0.10
CA LEU A 34 -8.23 6.50 0.83
C LEU A 34 -7.15 5.75 1.59
N PHE A 35 -7.53 5.30 2.79
CA PHE A 35 -6.80 4.33 3.59
C PHE A 35 -7.60 3.06 3.76
N TYR A 36 -6.89 1.93 3.89
CA TYR A 36 -7.47 0.68 4.36
C TYR A 36 -6.42 -0.21 5.02
N ILE A 37 -6.88 -1.06 5.94
CA ILE A 37 -6.10 -2.07 6.63
C ILE A 37 -6.74 -3.41 6.30
N ASN A 38 -5.92 -4.39 5.93
CA ASN A 38 -6.39 -5.73 5.65
C ASN A 38 -6.08 -6.65 6.84
N ARG A 39 -7.01 -7.59 7.12
CA ARG A 39 -6.66 -8.77 7.92
C ARG A 39 -5.55 -9.56 7.22
N PRO A 40 -4.89 -10.54 7.92
CA PRO A 40 -3.80 -11.31 7.32
C PRO A 40 -4.11 -11.82 5.92
N SER A 41 -3.35 -11.35 4.93
CA SER A 41 -3.63 -11.64 3.52
C SER A 41 -2.40 -11.50 2.63
N ILE A 42 -2.40 -12.22 1.51
CA ILE A 42 -1.43 -12.06 0.44
C ILE A 42 -2.11 -11.37 -0.74
N ILE A 43 -1.57 -10.23 -1.14
CA ILE A 43 -2.05 -9.50 -2.31
C ILE A 43 -1.10 -9.77 -3.48
N VAL A 44 -1.57 -10.54 -4.45
CA VAL A 44 -0.81 -10.86 -5.66
C VAL A 44 -1.02 -9.81 -6.75
N GLY A 45 0.05 -9.49 -7.47
CA GLY A 45 -0.02 -8.54 -8.59
C GLY A 45 -0.77 -9.13 -9.79
N LYS A 46 -1.33 -8.25 -10.61
CA LYS A 46 -2.19 -8.58 -11.77
C LYS A 46 -1.68 -9.74 -12.63
N ASN A 47 -0.36 -9.77 -12.90
CA ASN A 47 0.24 -10.68 -13.86
C ASN A 47 1.04 -11.84 -13.21
N GLN A 48 0.92 -12.03 -11.89
CA GLN A 48 1.65 -13.07 -11.19
C GLN A 48 0.92 -14.42 -11.24
N ASN A 49 1.69 -15.51 -11.27
CA ASN A 49 1.17 -16.85 -11.02
C ASN A 49 1.08 -17.07 -9.51
N THR A 50 -0.13 -17.13 -8.99
CA THR A 50 -0.40 -17.25 -7.55
C THR A 50 0.31 -18.47 -6.93
N ILE A 51 0.28 -19.63 -7.59
CA ILE A 51 0.87 -20.88 -7.07
C ILE A 51 2.39 -20.76 -6.88
N GLU A 52 3.04 -19.93 -7.68
CA GLU A 52 4.49 -19.69 -7.59
C GLU A 52 4.88 -18.68 -6.50
N GLU A 53 3.95 -17.83 -6.08
CA GLU A 53 4.22 -16.74 -5.14
C GLU A 53 3.83 -17.08 -3.71
N VAL A 54 2.91 -18.04 -3.49
CA VAL A 54 2.38 -18.34 -2.16
C VAL A 54 2.80 -19.71 -1.64
N ASN A 55 2.97 -19.81 -0.34
CA ASN A 55 3.14 -21.08 0.36
C ASN A 55 1.76 -21.67 0.69
N GLN A 56 1.19 -22.47 -0.22
CA GLN A 56 -0.19 -22.96 -0.09
C GLN A 56 -0.45 -23.65 1.24
N ALA A 57 0.43 -24.55 1.68
CA ALA A 57 0.25 -25.28 2.94
C ALA A 57 0.23 -24.34 4.16
N TYR A 58 0.99 -23.25 4.09
CA TYR A 58 1.02 -22.26 5.17
C TYR A 58 -0.25 -21.42 5.21
N ILE A 59 -0.69 -20.89 4.07
CA ILE A 59 -1.88 -20.04 3.99
C ILE A 59 -3.16 -20.82 4.35
N ASP A 60 -3.28 -22.09 3.94
CA ASP A 60 -4.44 -22.93 4.29
C ASP A 60 -4.48 -23.17 5.80
N LYS A 61 -3.35 -23.49 6.41
CA LYS A 61 -3.23 -23.72 7.86
C LYS A 61 -3.58 -22.49 8.69
N HIS A 62 -3.19 -21.31 8.23
CA HIS A 62 -3.32 -20.04 8.97
C HIS A 62 -4.50 -19.19 8.49
N GLN A 63 -5.32 -19.72 7.57
CA GLN A 63 -6.50 -19.03 7.01
C GLN A 63 -6.17 -17.62 6.47
N ILE A 64 -5.04 -17.52 5.77
CA ILE A 64 -4.58 -16.26 5.15
C ILE A 64 -5.28 -16.10 3.80
N ASP A 65 -5.97 -14.98 3.61
CA ASP A 65 -6.62 -14.67 2.34
C ASP A 65 -5.61 -14.46 1.21
N VAL A 66 -5.99 -14.83 -0.01
CA VAL A 66 -5.19 -14.54 -1.21
C VAL A 66 -6.05 -13.79 -2.22
N VAL A 67 -5.71 -12.54 -2.47
CA VAL A 67 -6.49 -11.66 -3.35
C VAL A 67 -5.59 -11.07 -4.44
N ARG A 68 -6.14 -10.94 -5.65
CA ARG A 68 -5.43 -10.34 -6.77
C ARG A 68 -5.81 -8.88 -6.94
N ARG A 69 -4.81 -7.99 -6.96
CA ARG A 69 -5.02 -6.57 -7.30
C ARG A 69 -4.94 -6.35 -8.81
N ILE A 70 -5.55 -5.27 -9.28
CA ILE A 70 -5.53 -4.88 -10.69
C ILE A 70 -4.22 -4.19 -11.12
N SER A 71 -3.41 -3.72 -10.18
CA SER A 71 -2.08 -3.17 -10.45
C SER A 71 -1.04 -4.27 -10.61
N GLY A 72 0.08 -3.95 -11.25
CA GLY A 72 1.22 -4.84 -11.41
C GLY A 72 2.08 -4.95 -10.14
N GLY A 73 3.25 -5.55 -10.29
CA GLY A 73 4.22 -5.73 -9.20
C GLY A 73 4.23 -7.12 -8.60
N GLY A 74 5.02 -7.31 -7.54
CA GLY A 74 5.18 -8.56 -6.79
C GLY A 74 4.07 -8.80 -5.77
N ALA A 75 4.02 -10.02 -5.23
CA ALA A 75 3.14 -10.34 -4.12
C ALA A 75 3.64 -9.67 -2.84
N VAL A 76 2.69 -9.19 -2.03
CA VAL A 76 2.94 -8.59 -0.72
C VAL A 76 2.07 -9.28 0.33
N TYR A 77 2.53 -9.27 1.57
CA TYR A 77 1.75 -9.70 2.72
C TYR A 77 1.22 -8.48 3.46
N HIS A 78 -0.04 -8.52 3.85
CA HIS A 78 -0.68 -7.52 4.69
C HIS A 78 -1.15 -8.16 5.98
N ASP A 79 -1.10 -7.39 7.05
CA ASP A 79 -1.73 -7.65 8.33
C ASP A 79 -2.22 -6.33 8.95
N THR A 80 -2.69 -6.37 10.18
CA THR A 80 -3.23 -5.19 10.87
C THR A 80 -2.19 -4.11 11.19
N GLY A 81 -0.90 -4.44 11.08
CA GLY A 81 0.22 -3.49 11.21
C GLY A 81 0.59 -2.79 9.90
N ASN A 82 -0.07 -3.13 8.79
CA ASN A 82 0.16 -2.50 7.49
C ASN A 82 -0.99 -1.57 7.11
N LEU A 83 -0.69 -0.28 6.97
CA LEU A 83 -1.62 0.69 6.41
C LEU A 83 -1.43 0.79 4.89
N ASN A 84 -2.50 0.62 4.15
CA ASN A 84 -2.51 0.87 2.71
C ASN A 84 -3.06 2.26 2.43
N PHE A 85 -2.50 2.93 1.44
CA PHE A 85 -3.00 4.22 0.93
C PHE A 85 -3.18 4.17 -0.58
N SER A 86 -4.12 4.96 -1.09
CA SER A 86 -4.34 5.09 -2.53
C SER A 86 -4.72 6.52 -2.91
N PHE A 87 -4.03 7.05 -3.90
CA PHE A 87 -4.41 8.29 -4.61
C PHE A 87 -5.06 7.90 -5.92
N ILE A 88 -6.29 8.32 -6.13
CA ILE A 88 -7.06 8.06 -7.36
C ILE A 88 -7.36 9.39 -8.03
N THR A 89 -6.98 9.52 -9.29
CA THR A 89 -7.09 10.79 -10.04
C THR A 89 -7.20 10.54 -11.54
N ASP A 90 -7.48 11.56 -12.29
CA ASP A 90 -7.31 11.52 -13.74
C ASP A 90 -5.85 11.49 -14.12
N ASP A 91 -5.55 10.82 -15.23
CA ASP A 91 -4.23 10.87 -15.82
C ASP A 91 -4.10 12.11 -16.71
N ASP A 92 -3.27 13.04 -16.26
CA ASP A 92 -2.93 14.26 -16.97
C ASP A 92 -1.90 14.05 -18.12
N GLY A 93 -1.62 12.80 -18.47
CA GLY A 93 -0.60 12.41 -19.45
C GLY A 93 0.84 12.40 -18.91
N HIS A 94 1.07 12.89 -17.70
CA HIS A 94 2.39 12.98 -17.05
C HIS A 94 2.46 12.30 -15.69
N SER A 95 1.32 11.98 -15.09
CA SER A 95 1.22 11.41 -13.75
C SER A 95 1.43 9.90 -13.73
N PHE A 96 1.03 9.18 -14.78
CA PHE A 96 1.24 7.74 -14.85
C PHE A 96 2.75 7.42 -14.94
N HIS A 97 3.22 6.52 -14.07
CA HIS A 97 4.62 6.21 -13.80
C HIS A 97 5.42 7.29 -13.05
N ASN A 98 4.85 8.43 -12.73
CA ASN A 98 5.47 9.42 -11.85
C ASN A 98 5.20 9.07 -10.37
N PHE A 99 5.85 8.03 -9.87
CA PHE A 99 5.70 7.59 -8.48
C PHE A 99 6.02 8.70 -7.48
N LYS A 100 6.98 9.56 -7.80
CA LYS A 100 7.40 10.66 -6.93
C LYS A 100 6.24 11.60 -6.58
N LYS A 101 5.36 11.91 -7.55
CA LYS A 101 4.20 12.77 -7.35
C LYS A 101 3.32 12.30 -6.17
N PHE A 102 3.11 10.99 -6.06
CA PHE A 102 2.19 10.38 -5.10
C PHE A 102 2.86 9.87 -3.82
N THR A 103 4.17 9.62 -3.88
CA THR A 103 4.90 9.15 -2.69
C THR A 103 5.51 10.28 -1.87
N MET A 104 5.79 11.45 -2.48
CA MET A 104 6.39 12.57 -1.73
C MET A 104 5.54 13.07 -0.57
N PRO A 105 4.19 13.21 -0.65
CA PRO A 105 3.39 13.57 0.50
C PRO A 105 3.53 12.57 1.67
N ILE A 106 3.64 11.28 1.36
CA ILE A 106 3.87 10.22 2.35
C ILE A 106 5.28 10.34 2.95
N VAL A 107 6.29 10.55 2.12
CA VAL A 107 7.67 10.78 2.60
C VAL A 107 7.74 11.99 3.53
N GLN A 108 7.07 13.09 3.18
CA GLN A 108 7.01 14.28 4.03
C GLN A 108 6.31 14.02 5.37
N ALA A 109 5.22 13.25 5.37
CA ALA A 109 4.56 12.83 6.60
C ALA A 109 5.49 11.98 7.49
N LEU A 110 6.20 11.02 6.91
CA LEU A 110 7.19 10.22 7.64
C LEU A 110 8.34 11.08 8.21
N GLN A 111 8.84 12.01 7.41
CA GLN A 111 9.89 12.94 7.85
C GLN A 111 9.44 13.86 8.98
N SER A 112 8.17 14.29 8.98
CA SER A 112 7.61 15.10 10.09
C SER A 112 7.53 14.33 11.40
N MET A 113 7.52 12.99 11.35
CA MET A 113 7.59 12.10 12.52
C MET A 113 9.02 11.71 12.91
N GLY A 114 10.05 12.34 12.31
CA GLY A 114 11.45 12.04 12.57
C GLY A 114 12.02 10.86 11.77
N VAL A 115 11.21 10.18 10.95
CA VAL A 115 11.68 9.06 10.12
C VAL A 115 12.42 9.60 8.90
N ASN A 116 13.71 9.28 8.78
CA ASN A 116 14.52 9.71 7.62
C ASN A 116 14.18 8.89 6.36
N ALA A 117 12.92 9.00 5.93
CA ALA A 117 12.39 8.30 4.77
C ALA A 117 12.78 9.00 3.47
N GLU A 118 13.09 8.21 2.47
CA GLU A 118 13.38 8.70 1.12
C GLU A 118 12.79 7.77 0.07
N MET A 119 12.42 8.34 -1.08
CA MET A 119 12.05 7.54 -2.24
C MET A 119 13.31 7.01 -2.92
N THR A 120 13.39 5.70 -3.11
CA THR A 120 14.53 5.05 -3.76
C THR A 120 14.10 4.16 -4.91
N GLY A 121 15.00 4.01 -5.89
CA GLY A 121 14.71 3.25 -7.08
C GLY A 121 13.51 3.79 -7.85
N ARG A 122 12.60 2.89 -8.25
CA ARG A 122 11.43 3.27 -9.04
C ARG A 122 10.22 3.62 -8.18
N ASN A 123 9.97 2.85 -7.13
CA ASN A 123 8.68 2.82 -6.45
C ASN A 123 8.74 2.37 -4.98
N ASP A 124 9.90 2.41 -4.34
CA ASP A 124 10.04 2.05 -2.93
C ASP A 124 10.26 3.31 -2.09
N ILE A 125 9.75 3.30 -0.84
CA ILE A 125 10.18 4.23 0.20
C ILE A 125 11.06 3.43 1.17
N GLN A 126 12.19 4.00 1.52
CA GLN A 126 13.21 3.36 2.37
C GLN A 126 13.70 4.31 3.46
N VAL A 127 14.25 3.70 4.51
CA VAL A 127 15.11 4.37 5.50
C VAL A 127 16.47 3.70 5.41
N GLY A 128 17.47 4.41 4.90
CA GLY A 128 18.75 3.82 4.57
C GLY A 128 18.62 2.71 3.52
N GLN A 129 18.88 1.45 3.91
CA GLN A 129 18.74 0.30 3.01
C GLN A 129 17.45 -0.52 3.26
N ALA A 130 16.67 -0.15 4.26
CA ALA A 130 15.48 -0.87 4.66
C ALA A 130 14.23 -0.32 3.96
N LYS A 131 13.54 -1.17 3.21
CA LYS A 131 12.27 -0.83 2.59
C LYS A 131 11.15 -0.83 3.61
N ILE A 132 10.43 0.28 3.70
CA ILE A 132 9.27 0.47 4.59
C ILE A 132 7.96 0.60 3.83
N SER A 133 8.01 0.78 2.50
CA SER A 133 6.85 0.92 1.63
C SER A 133 7.16 0.43 0.22
N GLY A 134 6.19 -0.23 -0.40
CA GLY A 134 6.19 -0.57 -1.82
C GLY A 134 4.98 0.01 -2.50
N ASN A 135 5.16 0.56 -3.71
CA ASN A 135 4.12 1.26 -4.43
C ASN A 135 3.88 0.65 -5.82
N ALA A 136 2.65 0.73 -6.30
CA ALA A 136 2.26 0.33 -7.64
C ALA A 136 1.25 1.30 -8.22
N MET A 137 1.13 1.30 -9.54
CA MET A 137 0.17 2.12 -10.26
C MET A 137 -0.61 1.29 -11.26
N VAL A 138 -1.83 1.73 -11.54
CA VAL A 138 -2.61 1.25 -12.67
C VAL A 138 -3.32 2.41 -13.34
N LYS A 139 -3.49 2.29 -14.65
CA LYS A 139 -4.29 3.21 -15.45
C LYS A 139 -5.40 2.43 -16.13
N VAL A 140 -6.61 2.97 -16.06
CA VAL A 140 -7.81 2.45 -16.73
C VAL A 140 -8.46 3.61 -17.49
N LYS A 141 -8.43 3.56 -18.82
CA LYS A 141 -8.84 4.69 -19.69
C LYS A 141 -8.03 5.95 -19.38
N ASN A 142 -8.70 7.02 -18.96
CA ASN A 142 -8.12 8.30 -18.57
C ASN A 142 -7.95 8.48 -17.07
N ARG A 143 -8.29 7.48 -16.26
CA ARG A 143 -8.10 7.51 -14.80
C ARG A 143 -7.00 6.58 -14.34
N MET A 144 -6.40 6.90 -13.21
CA MET A 144 -5.34 6.13 -12.62
C MET A 144 -5.43 6.11 -11.10
N PHE A 145 -4.85 5.10 -10.47
CA PHE A 145 -4.46 5.19 -9.09
C PHE A 145 -2.97 4.89 -8.89
N SER A 146 -2.43 5.48 -7.83
CA SER A 146 -1.16 5.13 -7.23
C SER A 146 -1.40 4.69 -5.80
N HIS A 147 -1.10 3.44 -5.49
CA HIS A 147 -1.29 2.89 -4.15
C HIS A 147 0.01 2.32 -3.58
N GLY A 148 0.06 2.25 -2.28
CA GLY A 148 1.23 1.74 -1.57
C GLY A 148 0.89 1.17 -0.20
N THR A 149 1.88 0.49 0.35
CA THR A 149 1.88 -0.08 1.70
C THR A 149 2.73 0.77 2.63
N LEU A 150 2.34 0.89 3.89
CA LEU A 150 3.15 1.46 4.96
C LEU A 150 3.24 0.42 6.08
N MET A 151 4.39 -0.20 6.20
CA MET A 151 4.65 -1.23 7.21
C MET A 151 4.94 -0.54 8.55
N LEU A 152 3.88 -0.24 9.33
CA LEU A 152 4.04 0.42 10.62
C LEU A 152 4.62 -0.56 11.65
N ASN A 153 3.93 -1.67 11.91
CA ASN A 153 4.37 -2.72 12.84
C ASN A 153 3.88 -4.12 12.41
N CYS A 154 4.15 -4.47 11.16
CA CYS A 154 3.81 -5.76 10.58
C CYS A 154 4.57 -6.92 11.21
N ASP A 155 3.99 -8.13 11.23
CA ASP A 155 4.75 -9.34 11.54
C ASP A 155 5.61 -9.77 10.35
N LEU A 156 6.84 -9.29 10.33
CA LEU A 156 7.80 -9.58 9.25
C LEU A 156 8.20 -11.08 9.18
N ASN A 157 7.93 -11.87 10.24
CA ASN A 157 8.17 -13.32 10.18
C ASN A 157 7.09 -14.03 9.36
N GLU A 158 5.86 -13.53 9.41
CA GLU A 158 4.76 -14.08 8.62
C GLU A 158 4.96 -13.86 7.12
N VAL A 159 5.50 -12.70 6.72
CA VAL A 159 5.86 -12.40 5.34
C VAL A 159 6.69 -13.52 4.69
N GLN A 160 7.70 -14.03 5.44
CA GLN A 160 8.61 -15.04 4.92
C GLN A 160 8.03 -16.44 4.87
N LYS A 161 7.09 -16.76 5.77
CA LYS A 161 6.43 -18.06 5.83
C LYS A 161 5.31 -18.17 4.80
N ALA A 162 4.58 -17.09 4.58
CA ALA A 162 3.43 -17.03 3.70
C ALA A 162 3.81 -16.93 2.21
N LEU A 163 4.91 -16.23 1.89
CA LEU A 163 5.37 -16.06 0.52
C LEU A 163 6.45 -17.10 0.15
N LYS A 164 6.38 -17.63 -1.08
CA LYS A 164 7.48 -18.39 -1.66
C LYS A 164 8.58 -17.46 -2.15
N VAL A 165 9.76 -17.61 -1.57
CA VAL A 165 10.95 -16.91 -2.07
C VAL A 165 11.47 -17.64 -3.30
N ASN A 166 11.31 -17.06 -4.49
CA ASN A 166 11.85 -17.64 -5.72
C ASN A 166 13.39 -17.48 -5.76
N PRO A 167 14.16 -18.59 -5.71
CA PRO A 167 15.63 -18.54 -5.71
C PRO A 167 16.22 -17.87 -6.96
N ALA A 168 15.54 -17.95 -8.10
CA ALA A 168 15.97 -17.32 -9.35
C ALA A 168 15.91 -15.79 -9.29
N LYS A 169 14.91 -15.22 -8.58
CA LYS A 169 14.81 -13.78 -8.32
C LYS A 169 15.94 -13.28 -7.39
N ILE A 170 16.46 -14.15 -6.54
CA ILE A 170 17.59 -13.85 -5.64
C ILE A 170 18.91 -13.84 -6.43
N LYS A 171 19.12 -14.79 -7.34
CA LYS A 171 20.35 -14.89 -8.15
C LYS A 171 20.51 -13.75 -9.16
N SER A 172 19.41 -13.31 -9.79
CA SER A 172 19.46 -12.31 -10.87
C SER A 172 19.79 -10.89 -10.40
N LYS A 173 19.69 -10.58 -9.10
CA LYS A 173 19.93 -9.24 -8.56
C LYS A 173 21.12 -9.12 -7.60
N GLY A 174 21.92 -10.15 -7.43
CA GLY A 174 23.09 -10.12 -6.54
C GLY A 174 22.77 -9.82 -5.07
N VAL A 175 21.52 -10.06 -4.65
CA VAL A 175 21.02 -9.59 -3.36
C VAL A 175 21.07 -10.69 -2.32
N LYS A 176 21.89 -10.50 -1.30
CA LYS A 176 21.88 -11.31 -0.10
C LYS A 176 20.58 -11.04 0.67
N SER A 177 19.70 -12.04 0.67
CA SER A 177 18.47 -12.23 1.43
C SER A 177 17.42 -11.08 1.45
N VAL A 178 16.20 -11.40 1.04
CA VAL A 178 14.97 -10.59 1.20
C VAL A 178 14.78 -10.14 2.66
N ARG A 179 15.29 -10.90 3.61
CA ARG A 179 15.21 -10.66 5.07
C ARG A 179 15.83 -9.35 5.55
N LYS A 180 16.83 -8.82 4.83
CA LYS A 180 17.55 -7.58 5.23
C LYS A 180 17.00 -6.32 4.55
N ARG A 181 15.91 -6.42 3.78
CA ARG A 181 15.41 -5.32 2.95
C ARG A 181 14.12 -4.68 3.41
N VAL A 182 13.36 -5.32 4.28
CA VAL A 182 12.11 -4.77 4.81
C VAL A 182 12.25 -4.50 6.30
N ALA A 183 11.66 -3.41 6.76
CA ALA A 183 11.60 -3.02 8.16
C ALA A 183 10.25 -2.35 8.45
N ASN A 184 9.86 -2.34 9.70
CA ASN A 184 8.72 -1.58 10.15
C ASN A 184 9.10 -0.10 10.37
N ILE A 185 8.17 0.80 10.09
CA ILE A 185 8.34 2.24 10.33
C ILE A 185 8.58 2.51 11.82
N GLU A 186 7.92 1.76 12.69
CA GLU A 186 8.07 1.83 14.15
C GLU A 186 9.53 1.74 14.62
N GLU A 187 10.38 0.98 13.90
CA GLU A 187 11.81 0.84 14.23
C GLU A 187 12.60 2.16 14.11
N PHE A 188 12.03 3.16 13.44
CA PHE A 188 12.65 4.46 13.14
C PHE A 188 11.96 5.63 13.83
N LEU A 189 10.87 5.40 14.55
CA LEU A 189 10.18 6.42 15.34
C LEU A 189 10.85 6.63 16.69
N GLU A 190 10.90 7.88 17.16
CA GLU A 190 11.40 8.19 18.50
C GLU A 190 10.46 7.69 19.60
N GLN A 191 9.15 7.70 19.32
CA GLN A 191 8.09 7.21 20.20
C GLN A 191 7.14 6.32 19.41
N PRO A 192 6.67 5.21 20.00
CA PRO A 192 5.63 4.40 19.35
C PRO A 192 4.35 5.23 19.17
N ILE A 193 3.71 5.07 18.03
CA ILE A 193 2.40 5.67 17.75
C ILE A 193 1.44 4.56 17.32
N ASP A 194 0.15 4.76 17.58
CA ASP A 194 -0.85 3.82 17.08
C ASP A 194 -1.23 4.13 15.63
N ILE A 195 -1.96 3.21 15.01
CA ILE A 195 -2.31 3.29 13.61
C ILE A 195 -3.25 4.46 13.30
N GLU A 196 -4.07 4.88 14.25
CA GLU A 196 -5.00 6.00 14.07
C GLU A 196 -4.25 7.34 14.14
N GLU A 197 -3.34 7.49 15.08
CA GLU A 197 -2.44 8.65 15.15
C GLU A 197 -1.59 8.74 13.88
N PHE A 198 -1.07 7.60 13.40
CA PHE A 198 -0.32 7.54 12.15
C PHE A 198 -1.15 8.02 10.94
N LYS A 199 -2.41 7.58 10.82
CA LYS A 199 -3.34 8.05 9.79
C LYS A 199 -3.57 9.56 9.87
N GLN A 200 -3.80 10.09 11.08
CA GLN A 200 -4.06 11.52 11.27
C GLN A 200 -2.89 12.40 10.83
N ILE A 201 -1.66 12.01 11.15
CA ILE A 201 -0.46 12.73 10.72
C ILE A 201 -0.35 12.75 9.19
N ILE A 202 -0.61 11.62 8.54
CA ILE A 202 -0.57 11.54 7.07
C ILE A 202 -1.69 12.40 6.45
N LEU A 203 -2.92 12.33 6.96
CA LEU A 203 -4.04 13.15 6.49
C LEU A 203 -3.74 14.63 6.63
N LYS A 204 -3.23 15.05 7.78
CA LYS A 204 -2.83 16.44 8.01
C LYS A 204 -1.74 16.90 7.02
N THR A 205 -0.79 16.05 6.71
CA THR A 205 0.26 16.37 5.74
C THR A 205 -0.29 16.50 4.31
N ILE A 206 -1.26 15.66 3.93
CA ILE A 206 -1.84 15.63 2.58
C ILE A 206 -2.84 16.76 2.37
N PHE A 207 -3.72 17.02 3.35
CA PHE A 207 -4.83 17.96 3.24
C PHE A 207 -4.52 19.34 3.88
N GLY A 208 -3.45 19.45 4.66
CA GLY A 208 -3.10 20.66 5.41
C GLY A 208 -3.97 20.87 6.65
N GLU A 209 -4.09 22.16 7.06
CA GLU A 209 -4.92 22.55 8.22
C GLU A 209 -6.41 22.70 7.87
N ASN A 210 -6.79 22.47 6.62
CA ASN A 210 -8.19 22.57 6.18
C ASN A 210 -8.97 21.34 6.67
N GLU A 211 -10.28 21.51 6.81
CA GLU A 211 -11.18 20.42 7.06
C GLU A 211 -11.10 19.41 5.89
N VAL A 212 -10.92 18.14 6.23
CA VAL A 212 -10.83 17.07 5.24
C VAL A 212 -12.23 16.79 4.69
N GLU A 213 -12.46 17.15 3.44
CA GLU A 213 -13.71 16.83 2.76
C GLU A 213 -13.81 15.33 2.55
N GLU A 214 -14.77 14.70 3.23
CA GLU A 214 -15.01 13.27 3.14
C GLU A 214 -16.07 12.95 2.09
N TYR A 215 -15.79 11.96 1.24
CA TYR A 215 -16.78 11.31 0.40
C TYR A 215 -17.22 10.01 1.07
N VAL A 216 -18.48 9.97 1.50
CA VAL A 216 -19.07 8.79 2.14
C VAL A 216 -19.67 7.89 1.06
N LEU A 217 -19.17 6.65 0.95
CA LEU A 217 -19.74 5.64 0.04
C LEU A 217 -21.18 5.33 0.46
N THR A 218 -22.10 5.41 -0.49
CA THR A 218 -23.52 5.13 -0.31
C THR A 218 -23.78 3.62 -0.35
N GLU A 219 -25.03 3.21 -0.01
CA GLU A 219 -25.44 1.80 -0.17
C GLU A 219 -25.39 1.33 -1.63
N GLU A 220 -25.56 2.26 -2.59
CA GLU A 220 -25.46 1.95 -4.03
C GLU A 220 -24.02 1.76 -4.50
N ASP A 221 -23.05 2.30 -3.75
CA ASP A 221 -21.62 2.17 -4.04
C ASP A 221 -21.04 0.81 -3.55
N TRP A 222 -21.76 0.13 -2.65
CA TRP A 222 -21.41 -1.18 -2.07
C TRP A 222 -22.20 -2.32 -2.72
#